data_4c43688b308a10c321d7230fef40bb41
#
_entry.id   4c43688b308a10c321d7230fef40bb41
#
_cell.length_a   1.000
_cell.length_b   1.000
_cell.length_c   1.000
_cell.angle_alpha   90.00
_cell.angle_beta   90.00
_cell.angle_gamma   90.00
#
_symmetry.space_group_name_H-M   'P 1'
#
loop_
_entity.id
_entity.type
_entity.pdbx_description
1 polymer ?
#
loop_
_entity_poly.entity_id
_entity_poly.type
_entity_poly.pdbx_seq_one_letter_code
_entity_poly.pdbx_strand_id
1 'polypeptide(L)'
;MSARPKPPTRVRKTTPTKKVKALPLSKSEIPFRLEPWHTNGRRSNNCYAYAVNDYESYRFSKSVPGERSGKPVGFHTYTHCKGLADRVISDNPKKVYKVPAAKKCKNGYYKIMMVVAPSNKYGNFTGDFHFYKQHGVVEYKMKEGDTYTSIAKRFGVPYSRILKAGGGTPIKVGKKLRFKANFFSHKMGWATGPLETDASGKLIKDPRKANRKYGYNYSKYCCSMCVKNRGVDVGSTNSKVGKDRLKTL
;
A
#
# COMPACT_ATOMS: atom_id res chain seq x y z
N MET A 1 52.16 -16.61 -36.43
CA MET A 1 51.87 -15.48 -35.53
C MET A 1 50.83 -15.94 -34.50
N SER A 2 51.24 -16.21 -33.26
CA SER A 2 50.38 -16.77 -32.22
C SER A 2 49.70 -15.60 -31.47
N ALA A 3 48.38 -15.61 -31.43
CA ALA A 3 47.56 -14.61 -30.74
C ALA A 3 47.69 -14.75 -29.21
N ARG A 4 48.08 -13.70 -28.50
CA ARG A 4 48.09 -13.66 -27.03
C ARG A 4 46.70 -13.85 -26.43
N PRO A 5 46.52 -14.65 -25.37
CA PRO A 5 45.25 -14.82 -24.69
C PRO A 5 44.84 -13.50 -23.99
N LYS A 6 43.57 -13.12 -24.10
CA LYS A 6 42.99 -11.95 -23.40
C LYS A 6 43.00 -12.18 -21.88
N PRO A 7 43.31 -11.14 -21.08
CA PRO A 7 43.30 -11.28 -19.61
C PRO A 7 41.86 -11.51 -19.11
N PRO A 8 41.66 -12.24 -17.98
CA PRO A 8 40.35 -12.55 -17.45
C PRO A 8 39.63 -11.27 -16.97
N THR A 9 38.39 -11.14 -17.38
CA THR A 9 37.51 -10.01 -17.03
C THR A 9 37.27 -10.02 -15.51
N ARG A 10 37.69 -8.95 -14.85
CA ARG A 10 37.54 -8.76 -13.39
C ARG A 10 36.06 -8.80 -13.01
N VAL A 11 35.62 -9.88 -12.36
CA VAL A 11 34.28 -10.02 -11.81
C VAL A 11 34.07 -8.92 -10.76
N ARG A 12 33.18 -7.98 -11.08
CA ARG A 12 32.81 -6.88 -10.18
C ARG A 12 32.12 -7.46 -8.95
N LYS A 13 32.79 -7.46 -7.80
CA LYS A 13 32.20 -7.84 -6.51
C LYS A 13 30.97 -6.97 -6.28
N THR A 14 29.77 -7.57 -6.35
CA THR A 14 28.51 -6.91 -6.00
C THR A 14 28.52 -6.63 -4.50
N THR A 15 28.52 -5.36 -4.14
CA THR A 15 28.38 -4.93 -2.74
C THR A 15 27.07 -5.50 -2.17
N PRO A 16 27.08 -6.15 -0.99
CA PRO A 16 25.86 -6.72 -0.41
C PRO A 16 24.83 -5.60 -0.17
N THR A 17 23.68 -5.69 -0.83
CA THR A 17 22.60 -4.74 -0.64
C THR A 17 22.11 -4.82 0.80
N LYS A 18 22.26 -3.74 1.55
CA LYS A 18 21.87 -3.64 2.95
C LYS A 18 20.39 -3.99 3.10
N LYS A 19 20.08 -5.07 3.83
CA LYS A 19 18.72 -5.59 3.98
C LYS A 19 17.81 -4.54 4.62
N VAL A 20 16.73 -4.15 3.94
CA VAL A 20 15.79 -3.14 4.45
C VAL A 20 15.07 -3.71 5.68
N LYS A 21 15.24 -3.06 6.84
CA LYS A 21 14.58 -3.44 8.09
C LYS A 21 13.10 -3.05 8.01
N ALA A 22 12.21 -3.98 8.37
CA ALA A 22 10.78 -3.72 8.46
C ALA A 22 10.46 -2.78 9.62
N LEU A 23 9.42 -1.96 9.45
CA LEU A 23 8.99 -0.98 10.46
C LEU A 23 8.16 -1.65 11.58
N PRO A 24 8.13 -1.06 12.80
CA PRO A 24 7.45 -1.68 13.94
C PRO A 24 5.94 -1.79 13.73
N LEU A 25 5.37 -2.92 14.15
CA LEU A 25 3.93 -3.21 14.14
C LEU A 25 3.27 -2.76 15.45
N SER A 26 2.03 -2.30 15.36
CA SER A 26 1.17 -2.01 16.53
C SER A 26 0.53 -3.26 17.12
N LYS A 27 0.38 -4.31 16.32
CA LYS A 27 -0.41 -5.53 16.50
C LYS A 27 -1.92 -5.31 16.27
N SER A 28 -2.29 -4.17 15.70
CA SER A 28 -3.67 -3.82 15.34
C SER A 28 -3.83 -3.58 13.83
N GLU A 29 -2.85 -4.04 13.04
CA GLU A 29 -2.86 -3.92 11.59
C GLU A 29 -4.02 -4.72 11.00
N ILE A 30 -4.66 -4.13 9.98
CA ILE A 30 -5.63 -4.83 9.15
C ILE A 30 -4.91 -5.95 8.38
N PRO A 31 -5.40 -7.19 8.40
CA PRO A 31 -4.82 -8.26 7.60
C PRO A 31 -4.74 -7.89 6.11
N PHE A 32 -3.67 -8.31 5.45
CA PHE A 32 -3.60 -8.23 4.01
C PHE A 32 -4.55 -9.25 3.41
N ARG A 33 -5.44 -8.78 2.52
CA ARG A 33 -6.36 -9.58 1.72
C ARG A 33 -6.43 -9.01 0.32
N LEU A 34 -6.56 -9.85 -0.68
CA LEU A 34 -6.84 -9.40 -2.05
C LEU A 34 -8.30 -8.95 -2.15
N GLU A 35 -9.21 -9.78 -1.65
CA GLU A 35 -10.63 -9.44 -1.68
C GLU A 35 -11.07 -8.63 -0.45
N PRO A 36 -12.07 -7.78 -0.59
CA PRO A 36 -12.88 -7.51 -1.79
C PRO A 36 -12.25 -6.50 -2.77
N TRP A 37 -11.02 -6.05 -2.53
CA TRP A 37 -10.36 -4.98 -3.26
C TRP A 37 -9.95 -5.33 -4.69
N HIS A 38 -9.77 -6.62 -4.99
CA HIS A 38 -9.28 -7.10 -6.27
C HIS A 38 -10.40 -7.24 -7.32
N THR A 39 -11.53 -7.81 -6.94
CA THR A 39 -12.67 -8.01 -7.83
C THR A 39 -13.64 -6.83 -7.77
N ASN A 40 -14.50 -6.79 -6.76
CA ASN A 40 -15.59 -5.83 -6.66
C ASN A 40 -15.10 -4.41 -6.31
N GLY A 41 -14.04 -4.29 -5.51
CA GLY A 41 -13.50 -3.00 -5.06
C GLY A 41 -12.46 -2.38 -5.99
N ARG A 42 -12.09 -3.05 -7.09
CA ARG A 42 -11.00 -2.60 -7.95
C ARG A 42 -11.27 -1.23 -8.56
N ARG A 43 -12.45 -1.03 -9.15
CA ARG A 43 -12.85 0.20 -9.84
C ARG A 43 -13.56 1.23 -8.96
N SER A 44 -14.01 0.83 -7.77
CA SER A 44 -14.76 1.72 -6.87
C SER A 44 -13.88 2.39 -5.80
N ASN A 45 -12.66 1.91 -5.57
CA ASN A 45 -11.80 2.41 -4.50
C ASN A 45 -10.41 2.76 -5.02
N ASN A 46 -9.87 3.90 -4.59
CA ASN A 46 -8.51 4.32 -4.91
C ASN A 46 -7.51 3.96 -3.79
N CYS A 47 -6.27 4.45 -3.92
CA CYS A 47 -5.20 4.23 -2.93
C CYS A 47 -5.53 4.81 -1.55
N TYR A 48 -6.27 5.93 -1.47
CA TYR A 48 -6.64 6.56 -0.21
C TYR A 48 -7.68 5.72 0.53
N ALA A 49 -8.78 5.35 -0.12
CA ALA A 49 -9.80 4.47 0.44
C ALA A 49 -9.22 3.12 0.90
N TYR A 50 -8.34 2.53 0.06
CA TYR A 50 -7.64 1.31 0.42
C TYR A 50 -6.76 1.47 1.67
N ALA A 51 -5.97 2.56 1.75
CA ALA A 51 -5.05 2.76 2.86
C ALA A 51 -5.77 2.93 4.20
N VAL A 52 -6.90 3.64 4.23
CA VAL A 52 -7.69 3.81 5.47
C VAL A 52 -8.69 2.69 5.72
N ASN A 53 -8.74 1.70 4.83
CA ASN A 53 -9.61 0.53 4.90
C ASN A 53 -11.11 0.87 4.84
N ASP A 54 -11.46 1.91 4.09
CA ASP A 54 -12.84 2.30 3.80
C ASP A 54 -13.26 1.72 2.45
N TYR A 55 -13.86 0.52 2.51
CA TYR A 55 -14.32 -0.22 1.34
C TYR A 55 -15.76 0.14 1.00
N GLU A 56 -15.97 0.52 -0.26
CA GLU A 56 -17.28 0.78 -0.81
C GLU A 56 -17.44 0.10 -2.17
N SER A 57 -18.49 -0.70 -2.35
CA SER A 57 -18.75 -1.43 -3.60
C SER A 57 -19.24 -0.51 -4.72
N TYR A 58 -19.90 0.60 -4.39
CA TYR A 58 -20.55 1.52 -5.33
C TYR A 58 -19.97 2.94 -5.27
N ARG A 59 -18.66 3.06 -5.23
CA ARG A 59 -18.01 4.37 -5.22
C ARG A 59 -17.78 4.86 -6.65
N PHE A 60 -18.43 5.95 -7.05
CA PHE A 60 -18.38 6.46 -8.43
C PHE A 60 -17.25 7.46 -8.68
N SER A 61 -16.63 7.99 -7.65
CA SER A 61 -15.54 8.95 -7.75
C SER A 61 -14.32 8.51 -6.95
N LYS A 62 -13.16 9.00 -7.36
CA LYS A 62 -11.92 8.84 -6.56
C LYS A 62 -12.05 9.72 -5.32
N SER A 63 -12.04 9.09 -4.13
CA SER A 63 -11.97 9.84 -2.88
C SER A 63 -10.68 10.63 -2.79
N VAL A 64 -10.77 11.87 -2.37
CA VAL A 64 -9.61 12.75 -2.19
C VAL A 64 -9.50 13.21 -0.73
N PRO A 65 -8.29 13.43 -0.20
CA PRO A 65 -8.12 13.97 1.14
C PRO A 65 -8.86 15.31 1.31
N GLY A 66 -9.64 15.43 2.39
CA GLY A 66 -10.45 16.60 2.69
C GLY A 66 -11.90 16.53 2.20
N GLU A 67 -12.25 15.53 1.40
CA GLU A 67 -13.61 15.40 0.85
C GLU A 67 -14.66 15.26 1.94
N ARG A 68 -14.41 14.40 2.93
CA ARG A 68 -15.32 14.19 4.05
C ARG A 68 -15.49 15.43 4.95
N SER A 69 -14.43 16.19 5.14
CA SER A 69 -14.44 17.42 5.92
C SER A 69 -14.94 18.66 5.14
N GLY A 70 -15.40 18.50 3.90
CA GLY A 70 -15.87 19.57 3.05
C GLY A 70 -14.76 20.48 2.50
N LYS A 71 -13.51 20.07 2.61
CA LYS A 71 -12.32 20.79 2.13
C LYS A 71 -11.47 19.91 1.22
N PRO A 72 -12.03 19.41 0.08
CA PRO A 72 -11.31 18.50 -0.80
C PRO A 72 -10.03 19.14 -1.31
N VAL A 73 -9.01 18.31 -1.51
CA VAL A 73 -7.79 18.75 -2.17
C VAL A 73 -8.06 19.01 -3.65
N GLY A 74 -7.70 20.18 -4.14
CA GLY A 74 -7.75 20.50 -5.57
C GLY A 74 -6.53 19.95 -6.31
N PHE A 75 -6.63 19.83 -7.63
CA PHE A 75 -5.56 19.34 -8.50
C PHE A 75 -4.21 20.05 -8.29
N HIS A 76 -4.23 21.36 -8.08
CA HIS A 76 -3.00 22.15 -7.85
C HIS A 76 -2.36 21.95 -6.48
N THR A 77 -3.01 21.27 -5.54
CA THR A 77 -2.52 21.04 -4.18
C THR A 77 -2.00 19.62 -3.93
N TYR A 78 -2.04 18.73 -4.92
CA TYR A 78 -1.56 17.34 -4.80
C TYR A 78 -0.08 17.21 -4.49
N THR A 79 0.70 18.25 -4.72
CA THR A 79 2.14 18.27 -4.48
C THR A 79 2.53 18.75 -3.08
N HIS A 80 1.58 19.27 -2.30
CA HIS A 80 1.86 19.88 -1.01
C HIS A 80 1.58 18.91 0.13
N CYS A 81 2.60 18.19 0.55
CA CYS A 81 2.54 17.18 1.60
C CYS A 81 1.80 17.62 2.86
N LYS A 82 2.08 18.85 3.35
CA LYS A 82 1.44 19.38 4.57
C LYS A 82 -0.07 19.48 4.40
N GLY A 83 -0.55 20.13 3.36
CA GLY A 83 -1.97 20.32 3.11
C GLY A 83 -2.73 19.00 2.92
N LEU A 84 -2.12 18.01 2.25
CA LEU A 84 -2.70 16.67 2.08
C LEU A 84 -2.84 15.94 3.42
N ALA A 85 -1.79 15.90 4.22
CA ALA A 85 -1.80 15.21 5.51
C ALA A 85 -2.82 15.81 6.49
N ASP A 86 -2.92 17.14 6.51
CA ASP A 86 -3.88 17.83 7.38
C ASP A 86 -5.33 17.55 6.95
N ARG A 87 -5.61 17.41 5.65
CA ARG A 87 -6.91 17.00 5.13
C ARG A 87 -7.29 15.56 5.49
N VAL A 88 -6.35 14.61 5.40
CA VAL A 88 -6.57 13.23 5.87
C VAL A 88 -6.97 13.19 7.35
N ILE A 89 -6.33 14.03 8.18
CA ILE A 89 -6.66 14.14 9.60
C ILE A 89 -8.01 14.81 9.82
N SER A 90 -8.31 15.88 9.06
CA SER A 90 -9.59 16.59 9.14
C SER A 90 -10.78 15.72 8.73
N ASP A 91 -10.60 14.81 7.77
CA ASP A 91 -11.63 13.85 7.38
C ASP A 91 -12.02 12.91 8.53
N ASN A 92 -11.07 12.62 9.42
CA ASN A 92 -11.26 11.67 10.51
C ASN A 92 -10.61 12.16 11.81
N PRO A 93 -11.12 13.24 12.42
CA PRO A 93 -10.57 13.80 13.65
C PRO A 93 -10.58 12.75 14.77
N LYS A 94 -9.53 12.72 15.59
CA LYS A 94 -9.29 11.74 16.67
C LYS A 94 -9.08 10.29 16.22
N LYS A 95 -9.28 9.97 14.92
CA LYS A 95 -9.08 8.63 14.34
C LYS A 95 -7.81 8.52 13.50
N VAL A 96 -7.21 9.65 13.12
CA VAL A 96 -5.95 9.71 12.36
C VAL A 96 -5.01 10.71 13.02
N TYR A 97 -3.72 10.37 13.13
CA TYR A 97 -2.69 11.29 13.64
C TYR A 97 -1.33 11.02 13.00
N LYS A 98 -0.49 12.06 12.88
CA LYS A 98 0.89 11.94 12.37
C LYS A 98 1.78 11.20 13.38
N VAL A 99 2.73 10.43 12.87
CA VAL A 99 3.71 9.70 13.67
C VAL A 99 5.04 9.58 12.89
N PRO A 100 6.21 9.65 13.55
CA PRO A 100 7.46 9.29 12.91
C PRO A 100 7.41 7.85 12.37
N ALA A 101 7.99 7.61 11.18
CA ALA A 101 7.92 6.31 10.51
C ALA A 101 8.43 5.14 11.39
N ALA A 102 9.51 5.37 12.14
CA ALA A 102 10.11 4.39 13.03
C ALA A 102 9.32 4.16 14.34
N LYS A 103 8.38 5.06 14.69
CA LYS A 103 7.58 4.93 15.90
C LYS A 103 6.37 4.03 15.65
N LYS A 104 6.11 3.14 16.59
CA LYS A 104 4.94 2.25 16.61
C LYS A 104 3.65 3.05 16.79
N CYS A 105 2.55 2.67 16.10
CA CYS A 105 1.21 3.19 16.41
C CYS A 105 0.70 2.65 17.75
N LYS A 106 -0.18 3.40 18.41
CA LYS A 106 -0.86 2.91 19.61
C LYS A 106 -1.80 1.74 19.30
N ASN A 107 -2.21 1.01 20.33
CA ASN A 107 -3.17 -0.08 20.17
C ASN A 107 -4.48 0.40 19.51
N GLY A 108 -5.10 -0.43 18.68
CA GLY A 108 -6.28 -0.08 17.89
C GLY A 108 -5.99 0.76 16.63
N TYR A 109 -4.71 1.04 16.33
CA TYR A 109 -4.30 1.82 15.15
C TYR A 109 -3.23 1.07 14.35
N TYR A 110 -3.20 1.29 13.04
CA TYR A 110 -2.16 0.78 12.13
C TYR A 110 -1.53 1.94 11.34
N LYS A 111 -0.38 1.67 10.74
CA LYS A 111 0.39 2.69 10.02
C LYS A 111 0.01 2.74 8.55
N ILE A 112 -0.16 3.97 8.05
CA ILE A 112 -0.16 4.29 6.64
C ILE A 112 0.98 5.26 6.32
N MET A 113 1.41 5.30 5.06
CA MET A 113 2.39 6.26 4.57
C MET A 113 1.87 6.96 3.33
N MET A 114 2.17 8.24 3.23
CA MET A 114 1.77 9.08 2.12
C MET A 114 2.99 9.60 1.36
N VAL A 115 2.92 9.53 0.04
CA VAL A 115 3.90 10.04 -0.89
C VAL A 115 3.19 10.86 -1.98
N VAL A 116 3.94 11.72 -2.66
CA VAL A 116 3.42 12.48 -3.80
C VAL A 116 4.39 12.41 -4.98
N ALA A 117 3.81 12.42 -6.17
CA ALA A 117 4.50 12.74 -7.41
C ALA A 117 4.33 14.25 -7.64
N PRO A 118 5.39 15.05 -7.57
CA PRO A 118 5.31 16.49 -7.80
C PRO A 118 4.79 16.80 -9.22
N SER A 119 4.10 17.93 -9.39
CA SER A 119 3.78 18.46 -10.71
C SER A 119 5.05 18.65 -11.53
N ASN A 120 4.95 18.51 -12.85
CA ASN A 120 6.10 18.79 -13.72
C ASN A 120 6.26 20.32 -13.92
N LYS A 121 7.48 20.71 -14.30
CA LYS A 121 7.86 22.10 -14.53
C LYS A 121 7.01 22.81 -15.62
N TYR A 122 6.39 22.04 -16.51
CA TYR A 122 5.70 22.56 -17.69
C TYR A 122 4.16 22.56 -17.55
N GLY A 123 3.63 22.26 -16.37
CA GLY A 123 2.18 22.32 -16.13
C GLY A 123 1.34 21.18 -16.76
N ASN A 124 1.96 20.28 -17.55
CA ASN A 124 1.26 19.19 -18.21
C ASN A 124 0.85 18.06 -17.26
N PHE A 125 1.34 18.10 -16.04
CA PHE A 125 1.04 17.16 -14.97
C PHE A 125 0.88 17.91 -13.64
N THR A 126 -0.30 17.84 -13.06
CA THR A 126 -0.66 18.57 -11.84
C THR A 126 -0.24 17.86 -10.55
N GLY A 127 0.47 16.74 -10.68
CA GLY A 127 0.89 15.91 -9.56
C GLY A 127 -0.15 14.85 -9.19
N ASP A 128 0.27 13.94 -8.32
CA ASP A 128 -0.59 12.89 -7.76
C ASP A 128 -0.14 12.52 -6.36
N PHE A 129 -1.04 11.96 -5.57
CA PHE A 129 -0.74 11.41 -4.24
C PHE A 129 -0.89 9.89 -4.26
N HIS A 130 -0.17 9.23 -3.35
CA HIS A 130 -0.27 7.79 -3.20
C HIS A 130 -0.11 7.36 -1.76
N PHE A 131 -0.79 6.27 -1.39
CA PHE A 131 -0.82 5.76 -0.03
C PHE A 131 -0.40 4.30 0.04
N TYR A 132 0.25 3.97 1.15
CA TYR A 132 0.64 2.62 1.53
C TYR A 132 0.01 2.26 2.87
N LYS A 133 -0.35 0.98 3.05
CA LYS A 133 -0.91 0.42 4.27
C LYS A 133 -0.01 -0.67 4.82
N GLN A 134 0.33 -0.61 6.13
CA GLN A 134 1.11 -1.63 6.80
C GLN A 134 0.24 -2.82 7.22
N HIS A 135 0.80 -4.03 7.10
CA HIS A 135 0.18 -5.28 7.48
C HIS A 135 1.06 -6.07 8.44
N GLY A 136 0.43 -6.72 9.43
CA GLY A 136 1.06 -7.63 10.38
C GLY A 136 0.68 -9.09 10.16
N VAL A 137 -0.39 -9.32 9.39
CA VAL A 137 -0.97 -10.65 9.09
C VAL A 137 -1.38 -10.68 7.62
N VAL A 138 -1.23 -11.86 7.02
CA VAL A 138 -1.76 -12.19 5.69
C VAL A 138 -2.87 -13.21 5.83
N GLU A 139 -3.98 -12.97 5.13
CA GLU A 139 -5.04 -13.93 4.85
C GLU A 139 -5.05 -14.17 3.34
N TYR A 140 -4.62 -15.36 2.95
CA TYR A 140 -4.37 -15.71 1.57
C TYR A 140 -5.16 -16.96 1.17
N LYS A 141 -5.90 -16.89 0.08
CA LYS A 141 -6.55 -18.05 -0.53
C LYS A 141 -5.62 -18.60 -1.62
N MET A 142 -5.19 -19.84 -1.46
CA MET A 142 -4.28 -20.50 -2.40
C MET A 142 -4.90 -20.61 -3.79
N LYS A 143 -4.09 -20.32 -4.79
CA LYS A 143 -4.45 -20.35 -6.21
C LYS A 143 -3.76 -21.53 -6.88
N GLU A 144 -4.19 -21.83 -8.08
CA GLU A 144 -3.50 -22.75 -8.97
C GLU A 144 -2.06 -22.29 -9.22
N GLY A 145 -1.10 -23.20 -9.25
CA GLY A 145 0.32 -22.92 -9.37
C GLY A 145 1.03 -22.43 -8.10
N ASP A 146 0.29 -22.15 -7.02
CA ASP A 146 0.93 -21.78 -5.75
C ASP A 146 1.68 -22.95 -5.12
N THR A 147 2.84 -22.65 -4.53
CA THR A 147 3.60 -23.54 -3.65
C THR A 147 3.84 -22.85 -2.30
N TYR A 148 4.08 -23.60 -1.24
CA TYR A 148 4.46 -23.00 0.05
C TYR A 148 5.74 -22.17 -0.07
N THR A 149 6.67 -22.60 -0.96
CA THR A 149 7.91 -21.87 -1.26
C THR A 149 7.61 -20.54 -1.97
N SER A 150 6.74 -20.54 -3.00
CA SER A 150 6.40 -19.33 -3.74
C SER A 150 5.71 -18.30 -2.83
N ILE A 151 4.79 -18.74 -1.97
CA ILE A 151 4.11 -17.88 -0.99
C ILE A 151 5.09 -17.34 0.06
N ALA A 152 5.98 -18.19 0.58
CA ALA A 152 7.02 -17.76 1.54
C ALA A 152 7.93 -16.67 0.94
N LYS A 153 8.38 -16.86 -0.31
CA LYS A 153 9.17 -15.88 -1.07
C LYS A 153 8.39 -14.59 -1.31
N ARG A 154 7.15 -14.69 -1.76
CA ARG A 154 6.26 -13.56 -2.04
C ARG A 154 6.12 -12.63 -0.82
N PHE A 155 5.86 -13.17 0.35
CA PHE A 155 5.64 -12.40 1.58
C PHE A 155 6.90 -12.23 2.44
N GLY A 156 8.05 -12.75 1.99
CA GLY A 156 9.34 -12.60 2.66
C GLY A 156 9.34 -13.18 4.07
N VAL A 157 8.73 -14.34 4.24
CA VAL A 157 8.65 -15.09 5.51
C VAL A 157 9.33 -16.46 5.39
N PRO A 158 9.75 -17.10 6.50
CA PRO A 158 10.29 -18.46 6.47
C PRO A 158 9.27 -19.46 5.90
N TYR A 159 9.76 -20.44 5.12
CA TYR A 159 8.98 -21.55 4.59
C TYR A 159 8.18 -22.28 5.68
N SER A 160 8.82 -22.57 6.81
CA SER A 160 8.20 -23.24 7.97
C SER A 160 6.95 -22.54 8.49
N ARG A 161 6.89 -21.20 8.36
CA ARG A 161 5.70 -20.44 8.76
C ARG A 161 4.52 -20.70 7.83
N ILE A 162 4.77 -20.81 6.53
CA ILE A 162 3.73 -21.11 5.55
C ILE A 162 3.28 -22.56 5.65
N LEU A 163 4.23 -23.49 5.80
CA LEU A 163 3.95 -24.90 6.03
C LEU A 163 3.05 -25.10 7.25
N LYS A 164 3.39 -24.46 8.39
CA LYS A 164 2.56 -24.48 9.60
C LYS A 164 1.16 -23.89 9.36
N ALA A 165 1.05 -22.77 8.66
CA ALA A 165 -0.22 -22.15 8.31
C ALA A 165 -1.08 -23.04 7.39
N GLY A 166 -0.42 -23.88 6.58
CA GLY A 166 -1.03 -24.90 5.74
C GLY A 166 -1.32 -26.23 6.44
N GLY A 167 -0.98 -26.38 7.73
CA GLY A 167 -1.19 -27.63 8.49
C GLY A 167 -0.32 -28.79 8.04
N GLY A 168 0.84 -28.52 7.39
CA GLY A 168 1.78 -29.56 6.93
C GLY A 168 1.26 -30.47 5.80
N THR A 169 0.04 -30.25 5.33
CA THR A 169 -0.63 -31.10 4.32
C THR A 169 -0.30 -30.64 2.88
N PRO A 170 -0.52 -31.49 1.86
CA PRO A 170 -0.40 -31.10 0.47
C PRO A 170 -1.21 -29.85 0.14
N ILE A 171 -0.73 -29.09 -0.82
CA ILE A 171 -1.35 -27.86 -1.28
C ILE A 171 -2.71 -28.19 -1.92
N LYS A 172 -3.76 -27.46 -1.51
CA LYS A 172 -5.08 -27.51 -2.15
C LYS A 172 -5.48 -26.10 -2.59
N VAL A 173 -5.84 -25.94 -3.87
CA VAL A 173 -6.43 -24.71 -4.39
C VAL A 173 -7.65 -24.34 -3.55
N GLY A 174 -7.81 -23.05 -3.25
CA GLY A 174 -8.90 -22.56 -2.41
C GLY A 174 -8.62 -22.60 -0.90
N LYS A 175 -7.61 -23.34 -0.43
CA LYS A 175 -7.23 -23.37 0.99
C LYS A 175 -6.87 -21.97 1.48
N LYS A 176 -7.43 -21.59 2.62
CA LYS A 176 -7.13 -20.31 3.27
C LYS A 176 -5.94 -20.46 4.21
N LEU A 177 -4.93 -19.63 4.03
CA LEU A 177 -3.76 -19.52 4.89
C LEU A 177 -3.84 -18.24 5.71
N ARG A 178 -3.48 -18.30 7.00
CA ARG A 178 -3.33 -17.13 7.86
C ARG A 178 -1.97 -17.18 8.55
N PHE A 179 -1.12 -16.19 8.32
CA PHE A 179 0.23 -16.16 8.86
C PHE A 179 0.72 -14.74 9.14
N LYS A 180 1.68 -14.62 10.08
CA LYS A 180 2.32 -13.34 10.42
C LYS A 180 3.31 -12.93 9.32
N ALA A 181 3.24 -11.68 8.89
CA ALA A 181 4.19 -11.03 8.00
C ALA A 181 4.27 -9.53 8.34
N ASN A 182 5.32 -8.82 7.90
CA ASN A 182 5.46 -7.38 8.14
C ASN A 182 5.93 -6.70 6.87
N PHE A 183 5.02 -6.02 6.21
CA PHE A 183 5.25 -5.32 4.95
C PHE A 183 4.18 -4.26 4.72
N PHE A 184 4.36 -3.48 3.67
CA PHE A 184 3.37 -2.53 3.19
C PHE A 184 2.78 -3.01 1.87
N SER A 185 1.52 -2.68 1.65
CA SER A 185 0.86 -2.82 0.36
C SER A 185 0.27 -1.48 -0.09
N HIS A 186 -0.09 -1.41 -1.34
CA HIS A 186 -0.76 -0.27 -1.94
C HIS A 186 -1.75 -0.72 -3.02
N LYS A 187 -2.53 0.22 -3.56
CA LYS A 187 -3.47 -0.02 -4.66
C LYS A 187 -3.32 1.12 -5.68
N MET A 188 -3.03 0.77 -6.94
CA MET A 188 -2.82 1.74 -8.02
C MET A 188 -4.15 2.30 -8.53
N GLY A 189 -4.71 3.30 -7.84
CA GLY A 189 -5.98 3.90 -8.22
C GLY A 189 -7.06 2.85 -8.53
N TRP A 190 -7.66 2.93 -9.70
CA TRP A 190 -8.63 1.94 -10.22
C TRP A 190 -8.00 0.82 -11.06
N ALA A 191 -6.70 0.90 -11.34
CA ALA A 191 -6.03 -0.01 -12.25
C ALA A 191 -5.79 -1.40 -11.66
N THR A 192 -5.50 -1.50 -10.35
CA THR A 192 -5.13 -2.76 -9.71
C THR A 192 -5.94 -3.08 -8.47
N GLY A 193 -5.90 -4.34 -8.02
CA GLY A 193 -6.13 -4.73 -6.64
C GLY A 193 -4.94 -4.35 -5.75
N PRO A 194 -4.89 -4.87 -4.50
CA PRO A 194 -3.76 -4.67 -3.60
C PRO A 194 -2.47 -5.28 -4.15
N LEU A 195 -1.38 -4.53 -4.06
CA LEU A 195 -0.03 -4.94 -4.45
C LEU A 195 0.88 -4.83 -3.22
N GLU A 196 1.69 -5.85 -2.97
CA GLU A 196 2.68 -5.90 -1.90
C GLU A 196 4.09 -5.57 -2.39
N THR A 197 4.26 -5.33 -3.69
CA THR A 197 5.55 -5.07 -4.33
C THR A 197 5.68 -3.65 -4.84
N ASP A 198 6.90 -3.16 -4.87
CA ASP A 198 7.26 -1.88 -5.48
C ASP A 198 7.35 -1.99 -7.02
N ALA A 199 7.65 -0.88 -7.70
CA ALA A 199 7.79 -0.83 -9.16
C ALA A 199 8.94 -1.70 -9.73
N SER A 200 9.79 -2.27 -8.88
CA SER A 200 10.83 -3.23 -9.25
C SER A 200 10.44 -4.69 -8.89
N GLY A 201 9.18 -4.94 -8.50
CA GLY A 201 8.71 -6.26 -8.07
C GLY A 201 9.21 -6.70 -6.68
N LYS A 202 9.81 -5.81 -5.89
CA LYS A 202 10.35 -6.13 -4.55
C LYS A 202 9.30 -5.89 -3.47
N LEU A 203 9.21 -6.83 -2.51
CA LEU A 203 8.33 -6.70 -1.34
C LEU A 203 8.62 -5.40 -0.56
N ILE A 204 7.60 -4.60 -0.29
CA ILE A 204 7.73 -3.29 0.34
C ILE A 204 7.85 -3.44 1.86
N LYS A 205 9.05 -3.38 2.39
CA LYS A 205 9.34 -3.36 3.85
C LYS A 205 9.27 -1.94 4.44
N ASP A 206 9.63 -0.94 3.64
CA ASP A 206 9.60 0.48 3.98
C ASP A 206 9.32 1.30 2.71
N PRO A 207 8.13 1.91 2.58
CA PRO A 207 7.77 2.70 1.39
C PRO A 207 8.74 3.84 1.06
N ARG A 208 9.48 4.37 2.06
CA ARG A 208 10.49 5.41 1.84
C ARG A 208 11.70 4.94 1.02
N LYS A 209 11.96 3.60 1.02
CA LYS A 209 13.07 2.93 0.34
C LYS A 209 12.64 2.13 -0.88
N ALA A 210 11.34 2.09 -1.16
CA ALA A 210 10.77 1.39 -2.30
C ALA A 210 11.00 2.16 -3.61
N ASN A 211 11.07 1.44 -4.72
CA ASN A 211 10.96 2.04 -6.04
C ASN A 211 9.51 2.46 -6.29
N ARG A 212 9.27 3.77 -6.37
CA ARG A 212 7.92 4.34 -6.47
C ARG A 212 7.58 4.90 -7.85
N LYS A 213 8.24 4.42 -8.90
CA LYS A 213 8.00 4.81 -10.30
C LYS A 213 6.89 3.94 -10.92
N TYR A 214 5.65 4.17 -10.56
CA TYR A 214 4.47 3.42 -11.05
C TYR A 214 3.74 4.15 -12.20
N GLY A 215 4.46 4.57 -13.23
CA GLY A 215 3.95 5.49 -14.25
C GLY A 215 4.19 6.94 -13.87
N TYR A 216 3.81 7.35 -12.65
CA TYR A 216 4.27 8.61 -12.04
C TYR A 216 5.44 8.35 -11.09
N ASN A 217 6.33 9.35 -10.97
CA ASN A 217 7.43 9.30 -10.03
C ASN A 217 7.01 9.88 -8.67
N TYR A 218 6.52 9.05 -7.76
CA TYR A 218 6.18 9.44 -6.39
C TYR A 218 7.43 9.67 -5.53
N SER A 219 8.29 10.57 -5.96
CA SER A 219 9.62 10.81 -5.39
C SER A 219 9.59 11.37 -3.97
N LYS A 220 8.55 12.16 -3.63
CA LYS A 220 8.48 12.87 -2.36
C LYS A 220 7.71 12.08 -1.31
N TYR A 221 8.40 11.62 -0.26
CA TYR A 221 7.78 11.11 0.94
C TYR A 221 7.23 12.27 1.78
N CYS A 222 5.96 12.17 2.19
CA CYS A 222 5.29 13.22 2.96
C CYS A 222 5.32 12.93 4.46
N CYS A 223 4.67 11.86 4.87
CA CYS A 223 4.60 11.49 6.29
C CYS A 223 4.12 10.05 6.49
N SER A 224 4.26 9.58 7.72
CA SER A 224 3.53 8.44 8.25
C SER A 224 2.39 8.93 9.13
N MET A 225 1.28 8.22 9.09
CA MET A 225 0.12 8.43 9.96
C MET A 225 -0.32 7.12 10.58
N CYS A 226 -0.89 7.20 11.76
CA CYS A 226 -1.61 6.10 12.40
C CYS A 226 -3.11 6.30 12.19
N VAL A 227 -3.76 5.26 11.70
CA VAL A 227 -5.19 5.24 11.38
C VAL A 227 -5.88 4.23 12.29
N LYS A 228 -6.99 4.61 12.90
CA LYS A 228 -7.83 3.70 13.69
C LYS A 228 -8.31 2.56 12.82
N ASN A 229 -8.27 1.34 13.33
CA ASN A 229 -8.55 0.14 12.53
C ASN A 229 -10.05 -0.09 12.22
N ARG A 230 -10.93 0.81 12.71
CA ARG A 230 -12.39 0.79 12.44
C ARG A 230 -12.97 2.19 12.37
N GLY A 231 -14.02 2.37 11.55
CA GLY A 231 -14.83 3.58 11.49
C GLY A 231 -14.08 4.80 10.96
N VAL A 232 -13.14 4.60 10.04
CA VAL A 232 -12.45 5.67 9.29
C VAL A 232 -13.03 5.68 7.89
N ASP A 233 -13.45 6.84 7.43
CA ASP A 233 -14.15 7.03 6.17
C ASP A 233 -13.44 8.08 5.30
N VAL A 234 -13.60 8.01 3.98
CA VAL A 234 -12.96 8.93 3.02
C VAL A 234 -13.94 9.89 2.30
N GLY A 235 -15.23 9.79 2.56
CA GLY A 235 -16.20 10.81 2.18
C GLY A 235 -17.00 10.62 0.89
N SER A 236 -16.52 9.91 -0.13
CA SER A 236 -17.23 9.86 -1.43
C SER A 236 -18.64 9.27 -1.38
N THR A 237 -18.92 8.38 -0.41
CA THR A 237 -20.25 7.82 -0.14
C THR A 237 -20.94 8.44 1.06
N ASN A 238 -20.18 9.12 1.93
CA ASN A 238 -20.66 9.76 3.17
C ASN A 238 -20.77 11.29 3.05
N SER A 239 -20.34 11.88 1.94
CA SER A 239 -20.64 13.29 1.62
C SER A 239 -22.10 13.43 1.16
N LYS A 240 -22.69 14.61 1.37
CA LYS A 240 -24.03 14.94 0.86
C LYS A 240 -24.15 14.63 -0.65
N VAL A 241 -23.10 14.94 -1.42
CA VAL A 241 -23.00 14.68 -2.86
C VAL A 241 -22.98 13.16 -3.18
N GLY A 242 -22.32 12.33 -2.39
CA GLY A 242 -22.32 10.88 -2.58
C GLY A 242 -23.66 10.24 -2.27
N LYS A 243 -24.36 10.72 -1.23
CA LYS A 243 -25.70 10.26 -0.85
C LYS A 243 -26.76 10.66 -1.87
N ASP A 244 -26.65 11.85 -2.47
CA ASP A 244 -27.59 12.33 -3.48
C ASP A 244 -27.42 11.57 -4.82
N ARG A 245 -26.18 11.19 -5.18
CA ARG A 245 -25.92 10.35 -6.37
C ARG A 245 -26.44 8.91 -6.22
N LEU A 246 -26.45 8.36 -5.01
CA LEU A 246 -27.01 7.02 -4.74
C LEU A 246 -28.55 6.99 -4.81
N LYS A 247 -29.21 8.15 -4.65
CA LYS A 247 -30.67 8.26 -4.77
C LYS A 247 -31.15 8.43 -6.21
N THR A 248 -30.24 8.72 -7.14
CA THR A 248 -30.55 8.97 -8.58
C THR A 248 -30.20 7.78 -9.48
N LEU A 249 -29.79 6.66 -8.91
CA LEU A 249 -29.56 5.36 -9.56
C LEU A 249 -30.54 4.30 -9.03
#